data_a057be26ce78609b963c9da6a859c406
#
_entry.id   a057be26ce78609b963c9da6a859c406
#
_cell.length_a   1.000
_cell.length_b   1.000
_cell.length_c   1.000
_cell.angle_alpha   90.00
_cell.angle_beta   90.00
_cell.angle_gamma   90.00
#
_symmetry.space_group_name_H-M   'P 1'
#
loop_
_entity.id
_entity.type
_entity.pdbx_description
1 polymer ?
#
loop_
_entity_poly.entity_id
_entity_poly.type
_entity_poly.pdbx_seq_one_letter_code
_entity_poly.pdbx_strand_id
1 'polypeptide(L)'
;MDVLKFIGEHKIVAIARKIDSGRLVDAVAAMIEGGVKTFEITFDQASSSLDATAQSISLLKNRYGDGIALGAGTVLNEEQLNVAADSGAQFVLAPNTNVALIKVAKKKGLVAIPGAFTPSEIVTAWEAGADIVKLFPAATFGVPYLKAIRGPINHIPLMAVGGIDETN
;
A
#
# COMPACT_ATOMS: atom_id res chain seq x y z
N MET A 1 7.32 -11.34 -11.11
CA MET A 1 6.62 -11.74 -9.85
C MET A 1 5.15 -11.36 -9.93
N ASP A 2 4.24 -12.24 -9.52
CA ASP A 2 2.83 -11.89 -9.30
C ASP A 2 2.70 -11.19 -7.93
N VAL A 3 2.60 -9.86 -7.96
CA VAL A 3 2.64 -9.01 -6.78
C VAL A 3 1.42 -9.20 -5.89
N LEU A 4 0.24 -9.39 -6.47
CA LEU A 4 -0.99 -9.59 -5.70
C LEU A 4 -0.94 -10.90 -4.92
N LYS A 5 -0.51 -11.97 -5.57
CA LYS A 5 -0.30 -13.27 -4.92
C LYS A 5 0.77 -13.16 -3.83
N PHE A 6 1.88 -12.48 -4.11
CA PHE A 6 2.97 -12.28 -3.15
C PHE A 6 2.50 -11.55 -1.88
N ILE A 7 1.72 -10.47 -2.02
CA ILE A 7 1.11 -9.76 -0.87
C ILE A 7 0.19 -10.69 -0.09
N GLY A 8 -0.63 -11.49 -0.79
CA GLY A 8 -1.56 -12.44 -0.16
C GLY A 8 -0.87 -13.56 0.61
N GLU A 9 0.31 -13.99 0.18
CA GLU A 9 1.12 -15.03 0.86
C GLU A 9 1.82 -14.49 2.12
N HIS A 10 2.39 -13.26 2.03
CA HIS A 10 3.14 -12.66 3.13
C HIS A 10 2.27 -11.90 4.13
N LYS A 11 1.09 -11.41 3.73
CA LYS A 11 0.03 -10.80 4.55
C LYS A 11 0.38 -9.53 5.32
N ILE A 12 1.64 -9.19 5.51
CA ILE A 12 2.11 -8.01 6.24
C ILE A 12 2.75 -7.06 5.23
N VAL A 13 2.33 -5.79 5.24
CA VAL A 13 2.98 -4.70 4.52
C VAL A 13 3.57 -3.73 5.54
N ALA A 14 4.90 -3.67 5.62
CA ALA A 14 5.58 -2.73 6.49
C ALA A 14 5.59 -1.32 5.86
N ILE A 15 5.26 -0.31 6.66
CA ILE A 15 5.16 1.07 6.20
C ILE A 15 6.41 1.84 6.61
N ALA A 16 7.18 2.31 5.62
CA ALA A 16 8.29 3.21 5.83
C ALA A 16 7.82 4.66 5.58
N ARG A 17 7.70 5.42 6.67
CA ARG A 17 7.26 6.82 6.65
C ARG A 17 8.34 7.72 7.22
N LYS A 18 8.81 8.69 6.43
CA LYS A 18 9.83 9.68 6.85
C LYS A 18 11.10 9.03 7.43
N ILE A 19 11.51 7.90 6.84
CA ILE A 19 12.77 7.27 7.20
C ILE A 19 13.86 7.87 6.30
N ASP A 20 14.95 8.31 6.93
CA ASP A 20 16.13 8.77 6.21
C ASP A 20 16.69 7.66 5.31
N SER A 21 17.09 8.02 4.10
CA SER A 21 17.56 7.06 3.08
C SER A 21 18.78 6.24 3.54
N GLY A 22 19.65 6.83 4.38
CA GLY A 22 20.80 6.14 4.95
C GLY A 22 20.40 5.02 5.93
N ARG A 23 19.28 5.17 6.61
CA ARG A 23 18.75 4.17 7.56
C ARG A 23 17.72 3.22 6.93
N LEU A 24 17.14 3.60 5.79
CA LEU A 24 16.06 2.84 5.15
C LEU A 24 16.53 1.43 4.75
N VAL A 25 17.71 1.32 4.17
CA VAL A 25 18.26 0.04 3.71
C VAL A 25 18.49 -0.90 4.88
N ASP A 26 19.05 -0.42 5.99
CA ASP A 26 19.33 -1.24 7.17
C ASP A 26 18.01 -1.66 7.86
N ALA A 27 17.03 -0.75 7.93
CA ALA A 27 15.71 -1.06 8.48
C ALA A 27 15.00 -2.12 7.63
N VAL A 28 15.02 -2.00 6.31
CA VAL A 28 14.43 -3.00 5.40
C VAL A 28 15.17 -4.33 5.51
N ALA A 29 16.52 -4.34 5.60
CA ALA A 29 17.28 -5.57 5.77
C ALA A 29 16.89 -6.30 7.05
N ALA A 30 16.80 -5.61 8.19
CA ALA A 30 16.39 -6.19 9.45
C ALA A 30 14.96 -6.77 9.40
N MET A 31 14.02 -6.06 8.73
CA MET A 31 12.66 -6.55 8.54
C MET A 31 12.62 -7.81 7.64
N ILE A 32 13.45 -7.87 6.60
CA ILE A 32 13.57 -9.06 5.74
C ILE A 32 14.09 -10.26 6.54
N GLU A 33 15.08 -10.07 7.41
CA GLU A 33 15.56 -11.11 8.34
C GLU A 33 14.45 -11.60 9.27
N GLY A 34 13.56 -10.69 9.69
CA GLY A 34 12.34 -11.02 10.46
C GLY A 34 11.22 -11.65 9.63
N GLY A 35 11.40 -11.85 8.31
CA GLY A 35 10.43 -12.51 7.43
C GLY A 35 9.47 -11.56 6.69
N VAL A 36 9.54 -10.24 6.92
CA VAL A 36 8.72 -9.26 6.20
C VAL A 36 9.31 -9.02 4.82
N LYS A 37 8.50 -9.16 3.76
CA LYS A 37 8.94 -9.01 2.36
C LYS A 37 8.11 -8.05 1.52
N THR A 38 7.17 -7.35 2.13
CA THR A 38 6.31 -6.37 1.47
C THR A 38 6.43 -5.03 2.16
N PHE A 39 6.74 -3.96 1.39
CA PHE A 39 7.08 -2.65 1.92
C PHE A 39 6.35 -1.53 1.18
N GLU A 40 5.82 -0.57 1.94
CA GLU A 40 5.21 0.67 1.46
C GLU A 40 6.11 1.86 1.81
N ILE A 41 6.57 2.61 0.80
CA ILE A 41 7.29 3.88 0.97
C ILE A 41 6.30 5.01 0.77
N THR A 42 6.07 5.84 1.81
CA THR A 42 5.00 6.84 1.77
C THR A 42 5.47 8.18 1.25
N PHE A 43 4.65 8.82 0.40
CA PHE A 43 4.82 10.25 0.08
C PHE A 43 4.55 11.12 1.30
N ASP A 44 5.40 12.12 1.52
CA ASP A 44 5.15 13.19 2.50
C ASP A 44 4.36 14.31 1.83
N GLN A 45 3.09 14.46 2.20
CA GLN A 45 2.22 15.49 1.62
C GLN A 45 2.58 16.92 2.04
N ALA A 46 3.43 17.08 3.06
CA ALA A 46 3.96 18.38 3.45
C ALA A 46 5.20 18.78 2.62
N SER A 47 5.80 17.85 1.89
CA SER A 47 6.94 18.11 1.01
C SER A 47 6.48 18.65 -0.35
N SER A 48 7.19 19.65 -0.86
CA SER A 48 7.01 20.16 -2.23
C SER A 48 7.72 19.28 -3.29
N SER A 49 8.60 18.35 -2.86
CA SER A 49 9.32 17.44 -3.75
C SER A 49 8.90 16.00 -3.53
N LEU A 50 8.79 15.24 -4.61
CA LEU A 50 8.53 13.80 -4.62
C LEU A 50 9.82 12.97 -4.65
N ASP A 51 10.99 13.63 -4.77
CA ASP A 51 12.27 12.98 -5.04
C ASP A 51 12.71 12.01 -3.95
N ALA A 52 12.50 12.35 -2.69
CA ALA A 52 12.90 11.50 -1.57
C ALA A 52 12.21 10.13 -1.61
N THR A 53 10.90 10.11 -1.92
CA THR A 53 10.14 8.86 -2.07
C THR A 53 10.57 8.11 -3.32
N ALA A 54 10.74 8.81 -4.45
CA ALA A 54 11.21 8.23 -5.70
C ALA A 54 12.58 7.56 -5.56
N GLN A 55 13.54 8.26 -4.96
CA GLN A 55 14.89 7.73 -4.69
C GLN A 55 14.86 6.52 -3.77
N SER A 56 14.05 6.56 -2.72
CA SER A 56 13.89 5.45 -1.76
C SER A 56 13.33 4.19 -2.44
N ILE A 57 12.30 4.34 -3.30
CA ILE A 57 11.73 3.24 -4.07
C ILE A 57 12.79 2.67 -5.03
N SER A 58 13.45 3.53 -5.82
CA SER A 58 14.48 3.10 -6.78
C SER A 58 15.65 2.41 -6.09
N LEU A 59 16.10 2.92 -4.94
CA LEU A 59 17.17 2.32 -4.15
C LEU A 59 16.83 0.90 -3.71
N LEU A 60 15.65 0.70 -3.15
CA LEU A 60 15.21 -0.62 -2.68
C LEU A 60 14.94 -1.58 -3.85
N LYS A 61 14.34 -1.09 -4.95
CA LYS A 61 14.11 -1.90 -6.15
C LYS A 61 15.43 -2.39 -6.76
N ASN A 62 16.42 -1.52 -6.87
CA ASN A 62 17.75 -1.87 -7.39
C ASN A 62 18.47 -2.88 -6.48
N ARG A 63 18.30 -2.76 -5.15
CA ARG A 63 19.00 -3.63 -4.20
C ARG A 63 18.37 -5.01 -4.09
N TYR A 64 17.04 -5.10 -4.05
CA TYR A 64 16.34 -6.35 -3.71
C TYR A 64 15.60 -6.98 -4.90
N GLY A 65 15.41 -6.25 -6.00
CA GLY A 65 14.76 -6.75 -7.21
C GLY A 65 13.37 -7.30 -6.93
N ASP A 66 13.16 -8.56 -7.30
CA ASP A 66 11.91 -9.31 -7.07
C ASP A 66 11.95 -10.16 -5.78
N GLY A 67 12.95 -9.98 -4.93
CA GLY A 67 13.01 -10.60 -3.60
C GLY A 67 12.04 -9.98 -2.60
N ILE A 68 11.51 -8.80 -2.90
CA ILE A 68 10.50 -8.09 -2.12
C ILE A 68 9.40 -7.54 -3.03
N ALA A 69 8.20 -7.34 -2.50
CA ALA A 69 7.20 -6.49 -3.14
C ALA A 69 7.29 -5.07 -2.57
N LEU A 70 7.44 -4.09 -3.47
CA LEU A 70 7.66 -2.70 -3.11
C LEU A 70 6.57 -1.82 -3.68
N GLY A 71 5.96 -1.00 -2.84
CA GLY A 71 4.90 -0.08 -3.22
C GLY A 71 5.07 1.33 -2.70
N ALA A 72 4.25 2.23 -3.22
CA ALA A 72 4.16 3.59 -2.76
C ALA A 72 2.86 3.82 -1.98
N GLY A 73 2.96 4.52 -0.86
CA GLY A 73 1.82 4.87 -0.01
C GLY A 73 1.50 6.34 0.01
N THR A 74 0.29 6.65 0.44
CA THR A 74 -0.27 8.00 0.48
C THR A 74 -0.24 8.67 -0.89
N VAL A 75 -0.58 7.87 -1.93
CA VAL A 75 -0.68 8.33 -3.32
C VAL A 75 -2.03 8.99 -3.52
N LEU A 76 -2.06 10.33 -3.62
CA LEU A 76 -3.29 11.12 -3.67
C LEU A 76 -3.60 11.71 -5.04
N ASN A 77 -2.63 11.74 -5.95
CA ASN A 77 -2.76 12.30 -7.28
C ASN A 77 -1.98 11.51 -8.34
N GLU A 78 -2.22 11.85 -9.60
CA GLU A 78 -1.62 11.14 -10.73
C GLU A 78 -0.11 11.39 -10.85
N GLU A 79 0.38 12.56 -10.45
CA GLU A 79 1.81 12.87 -10.44
C GLU A 79 2.56 11.92 -9.50
N GLN A 80 2.09 11.77 -8.26
CA GLN A 80 2.66 10.82 -7.29
C GLN A 80 2.60 9.38 -7.80
N LEU A 81 1.49 9.01 -8.45
CA LEU A 81 1.34 7.67 -9.03
C LEU A 81 2.36 7.44 -10.16
N ASN A 82 2.56 8.41 -11.04
CA ASN A 82 3.51 8.32 -12.13
C ASN A 82 4.95 8.20 -11.59
N VAL A 83 5.33 9.07 -10.65
CA VAL A 83 6.64 9.01 -9.99
C VAL A 83 6.86 7.65 -9.30
N ALA A 84 5.86 7.12 -8.62
CA ALA A 84 5.95 5.80 -7.98
C ALA A 84 6.20 4.68 -9.01
N ALA A 85 5.41 4.65 -10.09
CA ALA A 85 5.55 3.66 -11.16
C ALA A 85 6.93 3.73 -11.83
N ASP A 86 7.37 4.93 -12.20
CA ASP A 86 8.65 5.17 -12.88
C ASP A 86 9.85 4.84 -11.98
N SER A 87 9.68 4.93 -10.65
CA SER A 87 10.69 4.54 -9.65
C SER A 87 10.73 3.04 -9.38
N GLY A 88 9.79 2.25 -9.91
CA GLY A 88 9.76 0.79 -9.77
C GLY A 88 8.81 0.26 -8.70
N ALA A 89 7.86 1.07 -8.21
CA ALA A 89 6.78 0.57 -7.36
C ALA A 89 5.92 -0.44 -8.14
N GLN A 90 5.47 -1.48 -7.44
CA GLN A 90 4.68 -2.58 -8.00
C GLN A 90 3.22 -2.53 -7.53
N PHE A 91 2.97 -1.79 -6.45
CA PHE A 91 1.63 -1.51 -5.93
C PHE A 91 1.55 -0.09 -5.37
N VAL A 92 0.34 0.43 -5.27
CA VAL A 92 0.08 1.77 -4.72
C VAL A 92 -1.05 1.73 -3.69
N LEU A 93 -0.85 2.45 -2.58
CA LEU A 93 -1.86 2.62 -1.55
C LEU A 93 -2.26 4.10 -1.44
N ALA A 94 -3.56 4.32 -1.20
CA ALA A 94 -4.11 5.61 -0.86
C ALA A 94 -4.86 5.54 0.48
N PRO A 95 -5.04 6.65 1.22
CA PRO A 95 -5.88 6.67 2.40
C PRO A 95 -7.39 6.77 2.09
N ASN A 96 -7.75 7.06 0.84
CA ASN A 96 -9.11 7.33 0.38
C ASN A 96 -9.41 6.60 -0.94
N THR A 97 -10.70 6.57 -1.30
CA THR A 97 -11.17 6.04 -2.57
C THR A 97 -11.18 7.16 -3.63
N ASN A 98 -10.33 7.03 -4.64
CA ASN A 98 -10.34 7.88 -5.84
C ASN A 98 -10.44 6.98 -7.08
N VAL A 99 -11.63 6.94 -7.66
CA VAL A 99 -11.97 6.08 -8.81
C VAL A 99 -11.08 6.36 -10.03
N ALA A 100 -10.77 7.62 -10.30
CA ALA A 100 -9.90 7.99 -11.43
C ALA A 100 -8.49 7.45 -11.22
N LEU A 101 -7.95 7.62 -10.01
CA LEU A 101 -6.59 7.19 -9.67
C LEU A 101 -6.46 5.65 -9.67
N ILE A 102 -7.48 4.94 -9.20
CA ILE A 102 -7.54 3.47 -9.27
C ILE A 102 -7.41 3.01 -10.74
N LYS A 103 -8.20 3.60 -11.65
CA LYS A 103 -8.15 3.27 -13.08
C LYS A 103 -6.81 3.57 -13.72
N VAL A 104 -6.15 4.66 -13.34
CA VAL A 104 -4.79 4.98 -13.82
C VAL A 104 -3.78 3.94 -13.31
N ALA A 105 -3.82 3.57 -12.03
CA ALA A 105 -2.95 2.53 -11.47
C ALA A 105 -3.11 1.20 -12.23
N LYS A 106 -4.35 0.78 -12.50
CA LYS A 106 -4.62 -0.45 -13.27
C LYS A 106 -4.10 -0.38 -14.70
N LYS A 107 -4.25 0.74 -15.39
CA LYS A 107 -3.69 0.94 -16.74
C LYS A 107 -2.17 0.84 -16.78
N LYS A 108 -1.48 1.20 -15.68
CA LYS A 108 -0.03 1.08 -15.54
C LYS A 108 0.42 -0.32 -15.06
N GLY A 109 -0.51 -1.26 -14.85
CA GLY A 109 -0.20 -2.61 -14.38
C GLY A 109 0.15 -2.70 -12.90
N LEU A 110 -0.13 -1.64 -12.12
CA LEU A 110 0.09 -1.64 -10.68
C LEU A 110 -1.04 -2.36 -9.93
N VAL A 111 -0.71 -3.01 -8.83
CA VAL A 111 -1.72 -3.45 -7.86
C VAL A 111 -2.27 -2.23 -7.14
N ALA A 112 -3.58 -2.01 -7.21
CA ALA A 112 -4.26 -0.86 -6.65
C ALA A 112 -4.90 -1.21 -5.30
N ILE A 113 -4.48 -0.48 -4.24
CA ILE A 113 -4.96 -0.69 -2.86
C ILE A 113 -5.49 0.64 -2.30
N PRO A 114 -6.66 1.12 -2.80
CA PRO A 114 -7.30 2.34 -2.31
C PRO A 114 -7.82 2.17 -0.90
N GLY A 115 -7.86 3.26 -0.14
CA GLY A 115 -8.43 3.33 1.20
C GLY A 115 -9.93 3.56 1.17
N ALA A 116 -10.64 2.89 2.07
CA ALA A 116 -12.05 3.02 2.32
C ALA A 116 -12.35 2.78 3.80
N PHE A 117 -13.45 3.35 4.28
CA PHE A 117 -13.89 3.12 5.65
C PHE A 117 -15.31 2.56 5.70
N THR A 118 -16.19 3.02 4.82
CA THR A 118 -17.62 2.62 4.77
C THR A 118 -17.86 1.51 3.74
N PRO A 119 -18.94 0.72 3.88
CA PRO A 119 -19.35 -0.25 2.87
C PRO A 119 -19.48 0.34 1.46
N SER A 120 -20.03 1.57 1.34
CA SER A 120 -20.17 2.24 0.03
C SER A 120 -18.84 2.54 -0.62
N GLU A 121 -17.87 3.05 0.14
CA GLU A 121 -16.52 3.30 -0.37
C GLU A 121 -15.80 2.00 -0.78
N ILE A 122 -15.96 0.93 0.01
CA ILE A 122 -15.38 -0.38 -0.29
C ILE A 122 -15.91 -0.92 -1.63
N VAL A 123 -17.23 -0.90 -1.82
CA VAL A 123 -17.85 -1.35 -3.07
C VAL A 123 -17.43 -0.47 -4.24
N THR A 124 -17.44 0.86 -4.06
CA THR A 124 -16.99 1.82 -5.09
C THR A 124 -15.55 1.57 -5.52
N ALA A 125 -14.65 1.34 -4.55
CA ALA A 125 -13.25 1.04 -4.85
C ALA A 125 -13.11 -0.27 -5.64
N TRP A 126 -13.82 -1.31 -5.22
CA TRP A 126 -13.83 -2.61 -5.89
C TRP A 126 -14.34 -2.54 -7.32
N GLU A 127 -15.49 -1.89 -7.54
CA GLU A 127 -16.07 -1.68 -8.87
C GLU A 127 -15.17 -0.84 -9.79
N ALA A 128 -14.35 0.05 -9.21
CA ALA A 128 -13.36 0.82 -9.95
C ALA A 128 -12.15 -0.02 -10.40
N GLY A 129 -12.01 -1.26 -9.91
CA GLY A 129 -10.94 -2.20 -10.26
C GLY A 129 -9.81 -2.31 -9.22
N ALA A 130 -10.06 -1.95 -7.95
CA ALA A 130 -9.12 -2.22 -6.88
C ALA A 130 -8.84 -3.72 -6.75
N ASP A 131 -7.59 -4.09 -6.45
CA ASP A 131 -7.19 -5.49 -6.24
C ASP A 131 -7.41 -5.91 -4.78
N ILE A 132 -7.18 -4.99 -3.86
CA ILE A 132 -7.44 -5.10 -2.41
C ILE A 132 -8.00 -3.75 -1.97
N VAL A 133 -8.92 -3.72 -1.02
CA VAL A 133 -9.37 -2.46 -0.42
C VAL A 133 -8.76 -2.31 0.98
N LYS A 134 -8.03 -1.23 1.20
CA LYS A 134 -7.45 -0.85 2.48
C LYS A 134 -8.55 -0.34 3.39
N LEU A 135 -8.91 -1.07 4.44
CA LEU A 135 -9.77 -0.57 5.50
C LEU A 135 -8.97 0.38 6.40
N PHE A 136 -9.31 1.68 6.38
CA PHE A 136 -8.53 2.71 7.07
C PHE A 136 -9.40 3.84 7.63
N PRO A 137 -9.18 4.22 8.91
CA PRO A 137 -8.28 3.64 9.90
C PRO A 137 -8.93 2.42 10.61
N ALA A 138 -8.29 1.23 10.54
CA ALA A 138 -8.92 -0.03 10.95
C ALA A 138 -9.10 -0.17 12.46
N ALA A 139 -8.13 0.27 13.26
CA ALA A 139 -8.19 0.13 14.72
C ALA A 139 -9.29 0.99 15.39
N THR A 140 -9.79 2.02 14.69
CA THR A 140 -10.80 2.95 15.26
C THR A 140 -12.06 2.23 15.76
N PHE A 141 -12.53 1.22 15.03
CA PHE A 141 -13.68 0.40 15.42
C PHE A 141 -13.32 -1.08 15.64
N GLY A 142 -12.08 -1.45 15.35
CA GLY A 142 -11.53 -2.77 15.64
C GLY A 142 -12.19 -3.93 14.90
N VAL A 143 -11.91 -5.14 15.41
CA VAL A 143 -12.36 -6.41 14.85
C VAL A 143 -13.88 -6.53 14.70
N PRO A 144 -14.74 -6.00 15.63
CA PRO A 144 -16.19 -6.09 15.47
C PRO A 144 -16.69 -5.40 14.20
N TYR A 145 -16.15 -4.25 13.85
CA TYR A 145 -16.50 -3.53 12.63
C TYR A 145 -16.11 -4.31 11.37
N LEU A 146 -14.89 -4.83 11.35
CA LEU A 146 -14.42 -5.67 10.25
C LEU A 146 -15.32 -6.89 10.04
N LYS A 147 -15.71 -7.57 11.12
CA LYS A 147 -16.63 -8.72 11.06
C LYS A 147 -18.00 -8.33 10.49
N ALA A 148 -18.55 -7.18 10.92
CA ALA A 148 -19.84 -6.68 10.44
C ALA A 148 -19.80 -6.38 8.93
N ILE A 149 -18.76 -5.71 8.43
CA ILE A 149 -18.55 -5.44 7.01
C ILE A 149 -18.40 -6.75 6.22
N ARG A 150 -17.60 -7.69 6.71
CA ARG A 150 -17.32 -8.97 6.04
C ARG A 150 -18.57 -9.84 5.84
N GLY A 151 -19.63 -9.65 6.62
CA GLY A 151 -20.88 -10.36 6.43
C GLY A 151 -21.44 -10.20 5.02
N PRO A 152 -21.86 -8.99 4.60
CA PRO A 152 -22.44 -8.74 3.28
C PRO A 152 -21.41 -8.60 2.14
N ILE A 153 -20.14 -8.25 2.42
CA ILE A 153 -19.12 -7.94 1.41
C ILE A 153 -17.92 -8.88 1.55
N ASN A 154 -18.17 -10.17 1.71
CA ASN A 154 -17.11 -11.18 1.96
C ASN A 154 -16.24 -11.49 0.75
N HIS A 155 -16.68 -11.14 -0.47
CA HIS A 155 -15.98 -11.37 -1.74
C HIS A 155 -14.91 -10.33 -2.05
N ILE A 156 -14.91 -9.18 -1.35
CA ILE A 156 -13.91 -8.13 -1.56
C ILE A 156 -12.71 -8.36 -0.63
N PRO A 157 -11.49 -8.49 -1.15
CA PRO A 157 -10.29 -8.57 -0.33
C PRO A 157 -10.07 -7.28 0.45
N LEU A 158 -9.90 -7.38 1.77
CA LEU A 158 -9.64 -6.24 2.64
C LEU A 158 -8.25 -6.36 3.29
N MET A 159 -7.57 -5.21 3.42
CA MET A 159 -6.33 -5.04 4.17
C MET A 159 -6.57 -4.08 5.32
N ALA A 160 -6.45 -4.53 6.56
CA ALA A 160 -6.58 -3.68 7.74
C ALA A 160 -5.32 -2.81 7.90
N VAL A 161 -5.50 -1.49 7.97
CA VAL A 161 -4.40 -0.53 8.10
C VAL A 161 -4.76 0.58 9.07
N GLY A 162 -3.77 1.03 9.85
CA GLY A 162 -3.92 2.12 10.82
C GLY A 162 -4.23 1.63 12.22
N GLY A 163 -3.24 1.72 13.11
CA GLY A 163 -3.31 1.28 14.49
C GLY A 163 -3.31 -0.24 14.67
N ILE A 164 -2.75 -0.96 13.72
CA ILE A 164 -2.57 -2.43 13.80
C ILE A 164 -1.19 -2.72 14.37
N ASP A 165 -1.16 -3.56 15.39
CA ASP A 165 0.05 -4.04 16.06
C ASP A 165 -0.10 -5.53 16.47
N GLU A 166 0.85 -6.04 17.24
CA GLU A 166 0.88 -7.44 17.69
C GLU A 166 -0.26 -7.83 18.65
N THR A 167 -1.03 -6.86 19.15
CA THR A 167 -2.12 -7.10 20.10
C THR A 167 -3.50 -7.19 19.46
N ASN A 168 -3.63 -6.77 18.22
CA ASN A 168 -4.90 -6.71 17.48
C ASN A 168 -4.81 -7.23 16.05
#